data_1fcccc594eca6a718423c88b0ddfb47d
#
_entry.id   1fcccc594eca6a718423c88b0ddfb47d
#
_cell.length_a   1.000
_cell.length_b   1.000
_cell.length_c   1.000
_cell.angle_alpha   90.00
_cell.angle_beta   90.00
_cell.angle_gamma   90.00
#
_symmetry.space_group_name_H-M   'P 1'
#
loop_
_entity.id
_entity.type
_entity.pdbx_description
1 polymer ?
#
loop_
_entity_poly.entity_id
_entity_poly.type
_entity_poly.pdbx_seq_one_letter_code
_entity_poly.pdbx_strand_id
1 'polypeptide(L)'
;TYQAVLDRLEPKVLLALTATPERADGLDIRRWTDGRTAFDMRLWHALDRQLLAPFQYFGVADIVDPDAAWARGAYNSSELGSLYTGNDARAQLVLRQVDKIVADTGSMKALGFCATVEHAEFMAEKFTAAGLPSVALSGQDPQETRQRAIAQLRAGENVAIFTRDIFNEGVDIPAVGSVSACHCDAAAHEAEELEEEHQPGQKGTVRR
;
A
#
# COMPACT_ATOMS: atom_id res chain seq x y z
N THR A 1 0.47 24.26 -4.28
CA THR A 1 -0.78 24.15 -3.51
C THR A 1 -1.94 24.37 -4.45
N TYR A 2 -2.95 23.50 -4.48
CA TYR A 2 -4.12 23.59 -5.37
C TYR A 2 -4.85 24.92 -5.24
N GLN A 3 -4.89 25.48 -4.02
CA GLN A 3 -5.53 26.78 -3.76
C GLN A 3 -4.98 27.88 -4.69
N ALA A 4 -3.67 28.01 -4.82
CA ALA A 4 -3.06 29.06 -5.65
C ALA A 4 -3.38 28.91 -7.15
N VAL A 5 -3.71 27.71 -7.60
CA VAL A 5 -4.16 27.44 -8.97
C VAL A 5 -5.63 27.82 -9.09
N LEU A 6 -6.46 27.37 -8.15
CA LEU A 6 -7.91 27.64 -8.14
C LEU A 6 -8.22 29.15 -8.00
N ASP A 7 -7.44 29.89 -7.22
CA ASP A 7 -7.59 31.33 -7.06
C ASP A 7 -7.31 32.13 -8.35
N ARG A 8 -6.62 31.50 -9.32
CA ARG A 8 -6.31 32.12 -10.63
C ARG A 8 -7.23 31.67 -11.75
N LEU A 9 -8.00 30.60 -11.50
CA LEU A 9 -8.93 30.05 -12.46
C LEU A 9 -10.36 30.46 -12.07
N GLU A 10 -11.15 30.87 -13.05
CA GLU A 10 -12.58 31.05 -12.89
C GLU A 10 -13.32 29.98 -13.69
N PRO A 11 -13.28 28.71 -13.23
CA PRO A 11 -13.87 27.61 -13.96
C PRO A 11 -15.40 27.70 -13.94
N LYS A 12 -16.05 27.49 -15.06
CA LYS A 12 -17.51 27.36 -15.12
C LYS A 12 -18.01 26.12 -14.40
N VAL A 13 -17.18 25.07 -14.37
CA VAL A 13 -17.43 23.81 -13.67
C VAL A 13 -16.12 23.35 -13.07
N LEU A 14 -16.13 23.00 -11.79
CA LEU A 14 -15.02 22.37 -11.09
C LEU A 14 -15.43 20.95 -10.70
N LEU A 15 -14.66 19.96 -11.15
CA LEU A 15 -14.81 18.57 -10.76
C LEU A 15 -13.55 18.14 -10.02
N ALA A 16 -13.71 17.71 -8.78
CA ALA A 16 -12.64 17.09 -7.98
C ALA A 16 -12.86 15.57 -7.92
N LEU A 17 -11.81 14.81 -8.17
CA LEU A 17 -11.79 13.36 -8.05
C LEU A 17 -10.74 12.98 -7.01
N THR A 18 -11.11 12.17 -6.04
CA THR A 18 -10.21 11.66 -4.99
C THR A 18 -10.70 10.32 -4.48
N ALA A 19 -9.78 9.47 -4.08
CA ALA A 19 -10.10 8.25 -3.33
C ALA A 19 -10.26 8.54 -1.82
N THR A 20 -9.63 9.61 -1.33
CA THR A 20 -9.59 10.01 0.08
C THR A 20 -10.06 11.45 0.24
N PRO A 21 -11.38 11.69 0.35
CA PRO A 21 -11.91 13.03 0.55
C PRO A 21 -11.50 13.64 1.91
N GLU A 22 -11.34 12.81 2.92
CA GLU A 22 -10.80 13.13 4.23
C GLU A 22 -9.26 13.19 4.14
N ARG A 23 -8.70 14.38 4.35
CA ARG A 23 -7.25 14.58 4.28
C ARG A 23 -6.61 14.40 5.65
N ALA A 24 -5.39 13.85 5.67
CA ALA A 24 -4.60 13.71 6.89
C ALA A 24 -4.32 15.03 7.63
N ASP A 25 -4.40 16.18 6.91
CA ASP A 25 -4.27 17.52 7.51
C ASP A 25 -5.60 18.08 8.08
N GLY A 26 -6.66 17.27 8.10
CA GLY A 26 -7.99 17.66 8.59
C GLY A 26 -8.75 18.63 7.70
N LEU A 27 -8.25 18.93 6.51
CA LEU A 27 -8.91 19.83 5.56
C LEU A 27 -9.83 19.04 4.64
N ASP A 28 -11.11 19.42 4.63
CA ASP A 28 -12.11 18.85 3.73
C ASP A 28 -11.97 19.44 2.32
N ILE A 29 -11.81 18.58 1.31
CA ILE A 29 -11.72 19.01 -0.10
C ILE A 29 -13.04 19.60 -0.61
N ARG A 30 -14.18 19.26 0.01
CA ARG A 30 -15.51 19.76 -0.38
C ARG A 30 -15.62 21.27 -0.26
N ARG A 31 -14.71 21.93 0.47
CA ARG A 31 -14.63 23.41 0.53
C ARG A 31 -14.43 24.05 -0.86
N TRP A 32 -13.86 23.31 -1.82
CA TRP A 32 -13.64 23.80 -3.19
C TRP A 32 -14.80 23.49 -4.13
N THR A 33 -15.76 22.68 -3.71
CA THR A 33 -16.91 22.24 -4.52
C THR A 33 -18.24 22.64 -3.89
N ASP A 34 -18.27 23.77 -3.16
CA ASP A 34 -19.46 24.31 -2.45
C ASP A 34 -20.12 23.29 -1.52
N GLY A 35 -19.34 22.39 -0.92
CA GLY A 35 -19.84 21.31 -0.07
C GLY A 35 -20.56 20.20 -0.83
N ARG A 36 -20.53 20.20 -2.15
CA ARG A 36 -21.29 19.25 -2.97
C ARG A 36 -20.44 18.02 -3.28
N THR A 37 -21.04 16.85 -3.10
CA THR A 37 -20.52 15.56 -3.55
C THR A 37 -21.46 15.03 -4.63
N ALA A 38 -20.94 14.87 -5.85
CA ALA A 38 -21.72 14.36 -6.97
C ALA A 38 -21.87 12.83 -6.90
N PHE A 39 -20.85 12.14 -6.39
CA PHE A 39 -20.84 10.69 -6.28
C PHE A 39 -19.85 10.30 -5.19
N ASP A 40 -20.26 9.36 -4.34
CA ASP A 40 -19.44 8.72 -3.30
C ASP A 40 -19.61 7.21 -3.39
N MET A 41 -18.49 6.50 -3.54
CA MET A 41 -18.47 5.04 -3.53
C MET A 41 -17.42 4.56 -2.54
N ARG A 42 -17.86 4.12 -1.40
CA ARG A 42 -17.01 3.51 -0.37
C ARG A 42 -16.59 2.09 -0.78
N LEU A 43 -15.48 1.63 -0.21
CA LEU A 43 -14.90 0.32 -0.48
C LEU A 43 -15.93 -0.82 -0.44
N TRP A 44 -16.74 -0.89 0.62
CA TRP A 44 -17.73 -1.93 0.80
C TRP A 44 -18.82 -1.91 -0.26
N HIS A 45 -19.29 -0.73 -0.66
CA HIS A 45 -20.27 -0.61 -1.75
C HIS A 45 -19.68 -1.05 -3.10
N ALA A 46 -18.38 -0.82 -3.31
CA ALA A 46 -17.72 -1.26 -4.54
C ALA A 46 -17.54 -2.79 -4.57
N LEU A 47 -17.24 -3.41 -3.43
CA LEU A 47 -17.17 -4.86 -3.26
C LEU A 47 -18.54 -5.52 -3.48
N ASP A 48 -19.59 -5.00 -2.83
CA ASP A 48 -20.98 -5.51 -2.97
C ASP A 48 -21.47 -5.44 -4.43
N ARG A 49 -21.07 -4.42 -5.15
CA ARG A 49 -21.36 -4.24 -6.58
C ARG A 49 -20.43 -5.01 -7.53
N GLN A 50 -19.49 -5.80 -6.98
CA GLN A 50 -18.51 -6.56 -7.76
C GLN A 50 -17.63 -5.69 -8.68
N LEU A 51 -17.44 -4.43 -8.31
CA LEU A 51 -16.53 -3.50 -9.00
C LEU A 51 -15.09 -3.67 -8.55
N LEU A 52 -14.88 -4.24 -7.37
CA LEU A 52 -13.58 -4.61 -6.82
C LEU A 52 -13.55 -6.10 -6.52
N ALA A 53 -12.39 -6.70 -6.64
CA ALA A 53 -12.15 -8.08 -6.23
C ALA A 53 -12.23 -8.21 -4.70
N PRO A 54 -12.88 -9.27 -4.17
CA PRO A 54 -12.85 -9.54 -2.74
C PRO A 54 -11.41 -9.82 -2.30
N PHE A 55 -11.07 -9.38 -1.09
CA PHE A 55 -9.74 -9.58 -0.52
C PHE A 55 -9.82 -10.20 0.87
N GLN A 56 -8.70 -10.76 1.34
CA GLN A 56 -8.50 -11.21 2.70
C GLN A 56 -7.38 -10.39 3.34
N TYR A 57 -7.64 -9.87 4.53
CA TYR A 57 -6.66 -9.12 5.31
C TYR A 57 -6.06 -10.02 6.39
N PHE A 58 -4.73 -10.01 6.51
CA PHE A 58 -3.99 -10.77 7.51
C PHE A 58 -3.08 -9.82 8.29
N GLY A 59 -3.42 -9.56 9.55
CA GLY A 59 -2.53 -8.91 10.49
C GLY A 59 -1.44 -9.89 10.96
N VAL A 60 -0.18 -9.49 10.86
CA VAL A 60 0.97 -10.27 11.34
C VAL A 60 1.63 -9.49 12.46
N ALA A 61 1.69 -10.11 13.66
CA ALA A 61 2.44 -9.52 14.76
C ALA A 61 3.93 -9.43 14.39
N ASP A 62 4.48 -8.23 14.40
CA ASP A 62 5.90 -8.00 14.14
C ASP A 62 6.72 -8.35 15.40
N ILE A 63 7.98 -8.70 15.18
CA ILE A 63 8.98 -8.93 16.24
C ILE A 63 9.71 -7.64 16.60
N VAL A 64 9.50 -6.58 15.85
CA VAL A 64 10.09 -5.26 16.04
C VAL A 64 9.00 -4.31 16.53
N ASP A 65 9.33 -3.54 17.54
CA ASP A 65 8.46 -2.47 18.04
C ASP A 65 8.68 -1.20 17.22
N PRO A 66 7.74 -0.81 16.36
CA PRO A 66 7.87 0.39 15.55
C PRO A 66 7.70 1.68 16.38
N ASP A 67 7.11 1.61 17.56
CA ASP A 67 6.87 2.77 18.44
C ASP A 67 8.18 3.44 18.86
N ALA A 68 9.30 2.69 18.85
CA ALA A 68 10.63 3.24 19.04
C ALA A 68 11.01 4.33 17.99
N ALA A 69 10.43 4.27 16.79
CA ALA A 69 10.64 5.24 15.72
C ALA A 69 9.55 6.32 15.66
N TRP A 70 8.58 6.30 16.58
CA TRP A 70 7.51 7.30 16.62
C TRP A 70 7.99 8.59 17.30
N ALA A 71 7.95 9.71 16.58
CA ALA A 71 8.32 11.01 17.09
C ALA A 71 7.44 12.13 16.50
N ARG A 72 6.96 13.03 17.35
CA ARG A 72 6.22 14.24 16.96
C ARG A 72 4.97 14.00 16.08
N GLY A 73 4.27 12.89 16.30
CA GLY A 73 3.04 12.57 15.58
C GLY A 73 3.26 11.93 14.21
N ALA A 74 4.47 11.43 13.94
CA ALA A 74 4.80 10.67 12.73
C ALA A 74 5.94 9.69 12.98
N TYR A 75 6.03 8.64 12.16
CA TYR A 75 7.18 7.75 12.18
C TYR A 75 8.37 8.37 11.45
N ASN A 76 9.56 8.23 12.03
CA ASN A 76 10.80 8.60 11.38
C ASN A 76 11.21 7.49 10.40
N SER A 77 11.07 7.74 9.09
CA SER A 77 11.37 6.76 8.05
C SER A 77 12.82 6.25 8.12
N SER A 78 13.79 7.08 8.52
CA SER A 78 15.19 6.65 8.65
C SER A 78 15.38 5.69 9.82
N GLU A 79 14.73 5.93 10.94
CA GLU A 79 14.77 5.05 12.11
C GLU A 79 14.06 3.73 11.83
N LEU A 80 12.88 3.76 11.20
CA LEU A 80 12.20 2.56 10.71
C LEU A 80 13.07 1.79 9.71
N GLY A 81 13.71 2.48 8.78
CA GLY A 81 14.65 1.86 7.86
C GLY A 81 15.76 1.11 8.58
N SER A 82 16.33 1.71 9.63
CA SER A 82 17.39 1.09 10.45
C SER A 82 16.89 -0.13 11.24
N LEU A 83 15.63 -0.13 11.68
CA LEU A 83 15.01 -1.26 12.38
C LEU A 83 14.71 -2.45 11.46
N TYR A 84 14.40 -2.17 10.21
CA TYR A 84 13.92 -3.17 9.26
C TYR A 84 15.00 -3.67 8.29
N THR A 85 15.92 -2.78 7.85
CA THR A 85 17.01 -3.13 6.95
C THR A 85 18.06 -3.97 7.71
N GLY A 86 18.45 -5.10 7.12
CA GLY A 86 19.39 -6.03 7.75
C GLY A 86 18.78 -6.91 8.84
N ASN A 87 17.48 -6.82 9.11
CA ASN A 87 16.80 -7.66 10.09
C ASN A 87 16.37 -8.99 9.45
N ASP A 88 17.27 -9.96 9.43
CA ASP A 88 17.02 -11.29 8.86
C ASP A 88 15.86 -12.02 9.53
N ALA A 89 15.71 -11.88 10.83
CA ALA A 89 14.63 -12.54 11.58
C ALA A 89 13.25 -12.05 11.12
N ARG A 90 13.14 -10.73 10.87
CA ARG A 90 11.91 -10.13 10.35
C ARG A 90 11.64 -10.53 8.90
N ALA A 91 12.66 -10.53 8.03
CA ALA A 91 12.51 -11.00 6.65
C ALA A 91 12.05 -12.47 6.60
N GLN A 92 12.62 -13.32 7.47
CA GLN A 92 12.19 -14.70 7.62
C GLN A 92 10.76 -14.85 8.16
N LEU A 93 10.32 -13.95 9.04
CA LEU A 93 8.93 -13.91 9.49
C LEU A 93 7.99 -13.66 8.30
N VAL A 94 8.28 -12.64 7.48
CA VAL A 94 7.48 -12.32 6.29
C VAL A 94 7.45 -13.49 5.32
N LEU A 95 8.59 -14.08 5.01
CA LEU A 95 8.68 -15.25 4.12
C LEU A 95 7.84 -16.43 4.60
N ARG A 96 7.89 -16.74 5.90
CA ARG A 96 7.06 -17.81 6.49
C ARG A 96 5.57 -17.51 6.41
N GLN A 97 5.17 -16.24 6.57
CA GLN A 97 3.76 -15.86 6.44
C GLN A 97 3.29 -15.95 4.98
N VAL A 98 4.11 -15.53 4.04
CA VAL A 98 3.82 -15.69 2.60
C VAL A 98 3.62 -17.16 2.27
N ASP A 99 4.54 -18.03 2.68
CA ASP A 99 4.46 -19.49 2.44
C ASP A 99 3.21 -20.11 3.08
N LYS A 100 2.78 -19.60 4.23
CA LYS A 100 1.58 -20.08 4.94
C LYS A 100 0.27 -19.62 4.29
N ILE A 101 0.24 -18.41 3.72
CA ILE A 101 -0.98 -17.76 3.25
C ILE A 101 -1.18 -17.99 1.75
N VAL A 102 -0.11 -17.93 0.97
CA VAL A 102 -0.14 -18.03 -0.49
C VAL A 102 -0.02 -19.48 -0.90
N ALA A 103 -1.03 -19.99 -1.59
CA ALA A 103 -1.09 -21.42 -1.97
C ALA A 103 0.00 -21.81 -2.98
N ASP A 104 0.40 -20.90 -3.87
CA ASP A 104 1.48 -21.09 -4.84
C ASP A 104 2.33 -19.82 -4.89
N THR A 105 3.42 -19.82 -4.14
CA THR A 105 4.36 -18.70 -4.05
C THR A 105 5.14 -18.49 -5.35
N GLY A 106 5.30 -19.50 -6.18
CA GLY A 106 6.00 -19.41 -7.46
C GLY A 106 5.20 -18.65 -8.53
N SER A 107 3.89 -18.69 -8.46
CA SER A 107 2.99 -17.92 -9.35
C SER A 107 2.43 -16.64 -8.71
N MET A 108 2.86 -16.33 -7.49
CA MET A 108 2.46 -15.12 -6.78
C MET A 108 2.80 -13.87 -7.59
N LYS A 109 1.95 -12.85 -7.50
CA LYS A 109 2.21 -11.51 -8.02
C LYS A 109 1.91 -10.52 -6.92
N ALA A 110 2.98 -10.04 -6.29
CA ALA A 110 2.89 -9.25 -5.08
C ALA A 110 3.53 -7.87 -5.20
N LEU A 111 2.99 -6.92 -4.44
CA LEU A 111 3.63 -5.64 -4.13
C LEU A 111 3.99 -5.61 -2.65
N GLY A 112 5.21 -5.21 -2.33
CA GLY A 112 5.67 -4.99 -0.97
C GLY A 112 6.01 -3.51 -0.74
N PHE A 113 5.32 -2.85 0.17
CA PHE A 113 5.60 -1.45 0.53
C PHE A 113 6.56 -1.41 1.71
N CYS A 114 7.67 -0.70 1.54
CA CYS A 114 8.78 -0.64 2.47
C CYS A 114 9.01 0.77 3.02
N ALA A 115 9.61 0.88 4.21
CA ALA A 115 9.87 2.15 4.88
C ALA A 115 10.95 2.98 4.18
N THR A 116 11.95 2.35 3.58
CA THR A 116 13.04 2.99 2.84
C THR A 116 13.39 2.23 1.56
N VAL A 117 14.17 2.85 0.69
CA VAL A 117 14.68 2.19 -0.53
C VAL A 117 15.59 1.02 -0.16
N GLU A 118 16.48 1.22 0.81
CA GLU A 118 17.40 0.18 1.29
C GLU A 118 16.62 -1.00 1.90
N HIS A 119 15.49 -0.74 2.57
CA HIS A 119 14.61 -1.80 3.07
C HIS A 119 13.96 -2.56 1.90
N ALA A 120 13.55 -1.88 0.84
CA ALA A 120 12.99 -2.53 -0.35
C ALA A 120 14.03 -3.42 -1.06
N GLU A 121 15.26 -2.93 -1.22
CA GLU A 121 16.39 -3.69 -1.78
C GLU A 121 16.70 -4.93 -0.92
N PHE A 122 16.78 -4.76 0.38
CA PHE A 122 17.00 -5.85 1.33
C PHE A 122 15.92 -6.93 1.22
N MET A 123 14.65 -6.56 1.19
CA MET A 123 13.54 -7.51 1.06
C MET A 123 13.55 -8.23 -0.29
N ALA A 124 13.83 -7.53 -1.38
CA ALA A 124 13.96 -8.14 -2.71
C ALA A 124 15.11 -9.15 -2.76
N GLU A 125 16.25 -8.85 -2.14
CA GLU A 125 17.38 -9.78 -2.02
C GLU A 125 16.99 -11.03 -1.21
N LYS A 126 16.33 -10.85 -0.05
CA LYS A 126 15.90 -11.98 0.81
C LYS A 126 14.89 -12.89 0.13
N PHE A 127 13.93 -12.32 -0.58
CA PHE A 127 12.95 -13.11 -1.35
C PHE A 127 13.64 -13.85 -2.48
N THR A 128 14.52 -13.20 -3.24
CA THR A 128 15.28 -13.84 -4.33
C THR A 128 16.17 -14.97 -3.79
N ALA A 129 16.85 -14.78 -2.67
CA ALA A 129 17.65 -15.81 -2.02
C ALA A 129 16.81 -17.00 -1.53
N ALA A 130 15.54 -16.77 -1.20
CA ALA A 130 14.58 -17.82 -0.85
C ALA A 130 13.95 -18.54 -2.07
N GLY A 131 14.40 -18.24 -3.30
CA GLY A 131 13.86 -18.82 -4.53
C GLY A 131 12.62 -18.12 -5.08
N LEU A 132 12.32 -16.93 -4.58
CA LEU A 132 11.20 -16.06 -5.01
C LEU A 132 11.77 -14.85 -5.75
N PRO A 133 11.99 -14.90 -7.08
CA PRO A 133 12.59 -13.82 -7.85
C PRO A 133 11.84 -12.51 -7.64
N SER A 134 12.54 -11.49 -7.13
CA SER A 134 11.92 -10.24 -6.74
C SER A 134 12.83 -9.06 -7.06
N VAL A 135 12.25 -7.88 -7.22
CA VAL A 135 12.98 -6.66 -7.56
C VAL A 135 12.55 -5.50 -6.66
N ALA A 136 13.48 -4.61 -6.34
CA ALA A 136 13.19 -3.36 -5.68
C ALA A 136 13.04 -2.24 -6.71
N LEU A 137 12.12 -1.31 -6.45
CA LEU A 137 11.93 -0.10 -7.24
C LEU A 137 11.78 1.11 -6.33
N SER A 138 12.27 2.24 -6.82
CA SER A 138 12.17 3.54 -6.15
C SER A 138 11.64 4.62 -7.09
N GLY A 139 11.31 5.78 -6.54
CA GLY A 139 10.92 6.96 -7.32
C GLY A 139 12.04 7.50 -8.22
N GLN A 140 13.30 7.13 -7.95
CA GLN A 140 14.47 7.55 -8.73
C GLN A 140 14.73 6.68 -9.97
N ASP A 141 14.09 5.50 -10.04
CA ASP A 141 14.25 4.62 -11.19
C ASP A 141 13.60 5.21 -12.45
N PRO A 142 14.27 5.08 -13.62
CA PRO A 142 13.70 5.48 -14.89
C PRO A 142 12.35 4.81 -15.17
N GLN A 143 11.47 5.52 -15.86
CA GLN A 143 10.16 4.98 -16.20
C GLN A 143 10.24 3.63 -16.96
N GLU A 144 11.23 3.47 -17.82
CA GLU A 144 11.46 2.22 -18.56
C GLU A 144 11.80 1.05 -17.62
N THR A 145 12.61 1.28 -16.58
CA THR A 145 12.93 0.27 -15.56
C THR A 145 11.67 -0.16 -14.83
N ARG A 146 10.84 0.79 -14.41
CA ARG A 146 9.57 0.51 -13.72
C ARG A 146 8.60 -0.27 -14.63
N GLN A 147 8.46 0.12 -15.89
CA GLN A 147 7.63 -0.60 -16.85
C GLN A 147 8.12 -2.02 -17.13
N ARG A 148 9.44 -2.20 -17.22
CA ARG A 148 10.06 -3.53 -17.37
C ARG A 148 9.76 -4.41 -16.18
N ALA A 149 9.94 -3.94 -14.95
CA ALA A 149 9.66 -4.70 -13.73
C ALA A 149 8.17 -5.12 -13.65
N ILE A 150 7.25 -4.22 -14.02
CA ILE A 150 5.83 -4.56 -14.10
C ILE A 150 5.56 -5.63 -15.17
N ALA A 151 6.20 -5.52 -16.34
CA ALA A 151 6.07 -6.53 -17.39
C ALA A 151 6.60 -7.89 -16.93
N GLN A 152 7.73 -7.93 -16.25
CA GLN A 152 8.32 -9.15 -15.66
C GLN A 152 7.42 -9.76 -14.58
N LEU A 153 6.80 -8.93 -13.72
CA LEU A 153 5.82 -9.41 -12.74
C LEU A 153 4.59 -10.02 -13.43
N ARG A 154 4.09 -9.39 -14.49
CA ARG A 154 2.97 -9.94 -15.29
C ARG A 154 3.33 -11.27 -15.96
N ALA A 155 4.55 -11.38 -16.49
CA ALA A 155 5.07 -12.58 -17.12
C ALA A 155 5.39 -13.71 -16.13
N GLY A 156 5.48 -13.43 -14.84
CA GLY A 156 5.90 -14.39 -13.80
C GLY A 156 7.42 -14.60 -13.74
N GLU A 157 8.21 -13.71 -14.35
CA GLU A 157 9.66 -13.70 -14.22
C GLU A 157 10.08 -13.19 -12.82
N ASN A 158 9.30 -12.27 -12.25
CA ASN A 158 9.36 -11.87 -10.86
C ASN A 158 8.04 -12.21 -10.17
N VAL A 159 8.09 -12.57 -8.90
CA VAL A 159 6.90 -12.85 -8.08
C VAL A 159 6.53 -11.68 -7.17
N ALA A 160 7.47 -10.78 -6.90
CA ALA A 160 7.20 -9.58 -6.10
C ALA A 160 8.01 -8.37 -6.57
N ILE A 161 7.42 -7.18 -6.35
CA ILE A 161 8.09 -5.89 -6.46
C ILE A 161 8.03 -5.24 -5.08
N PHE A 162 9.19 -4.92 -4.50
CA PHE A 162 9.31 -4.14 -3.28
C PHE A 162 9.56 -2.68 -3.62
N THR A 163 8.89 -1.78 -2.92
CA THR A 163 8.95 -0.36 -3.27
C THR A 163 8.80 0.56 -2.07
N ARG A 164 9.27 1.78 -2.23
CA ARG A 164 8.99 2.91 -1.36
C ARG A 164 8.41 4.07 -2.17
N ASP A 165 7.33 4.67 -1.68
CA ASP A 165 6.70 5.91 -2.18
C ASP A 165 6.27 5.87 -3.66
N ILE A 166 6.29 4.71 -4.31
CA ILE A 166 5.72 4.51 -5.65
C ILE A 166 4.68 3.40 -5.61
N PHE A 167 3.72 3.47 -6.51
CA PHE A 167 2.58 2.55 -6.57
C PHE A 167 1.54 2.72 -5.43
N ASN A 168 1.66 3.76 -4.59
CA ASN A 168 0.67 4.06 -3.57
C ASN A 168 -0.65 4.54 -4.19
N GLU A 169 -0.55 5.31 -5.29
CA GLU A 169 -1.70 5.84 -6.02
C GLU A 169 -1.48 5.78 -7.54
N GLY A 170 -2.58 5.71 -8.30
CA GLY A 170 -2.57 5.86 -9.76
C GLY A 170 -1.94 4.72 -10.55
N VAL A 171 -1.74 3.55 -9.94
CA VAL A 171 -1.19 2.38 -10.61
C VAL A 171 -2.27 1.31 -10.76
N ASP A 172 -2.48 0.89 -11.99
CA ASP A 172 -3.36 -0.22 -12.33
C ASP A 172 -2.52 -1.43 -12.77
N ILE A 173 -2.38 -2.41 -11.88
CA ILE A 173 -1.73 -3.69 -12.14
C ILE A 173 -2.71 -4.81 -11.79
N PRO A 174 -3.67 -5.14 -12.68
CA PRO A 174 -4.73 -6.11 -12.38
C PRO A 174 -4.20 -7.52 -12.07
N ALA A 175 -2.94 -7.79 -12.42
CA ALA A 175 -2.30 -9.08 -12.15
C ALA A 175 -1.86 -9.26 -10.70
N VAL A 176 -1.77 -8.20 -9.91
CA VAL A 176 -1.37 -8.28 -8.49
C VAL A 176 -2.48 -8.94 -7.68
N GLY A 177 -2.13 -10.04 -7.03
CA GLY A 177 -3.03 -10.81 -6.16
C GLY A 177 -2.68 -10.71 -4.67
N SER A 178 -1.56 -10.09 -4.33
CA SER A 178 -1.10 -9.95 -2.96
C SER A 178 -0.44 -8.59 -2.73
N VAL A 179 -0.74 -7.97 -1.61
CA VAL A 179 -0.12 -6.72 -1.18
C VAL A 179 0.39 -6.91 0.25
N SER A 180 1.61 -6.48 0.51
CA SER A 180 2.22 -6.50 1.84
C SER A 180 2.67 -5.10 2.22
N ALA A 181 2.14 -4.56 3.29
CA ALA A 181 2.67 -3.37 3.93
C ALA A 181 3.73 -3.80 4.96
N CYS A 182 4.99 -3.49 4.67
CA CYS A 182 6.11 -3.83 5.54
C CYS A 182 6.40 -2.73 6.58
N HIS A 183 5.51 -1.77 6.76
CA HIS A 183 5.57 -0.74 7.81
C HIS A 183 4.16 -0.37 8.27
N CYS A 184 4.06 0.20 9.45
CA CYS A 184 2.80 0.33 10.19
C CYS A 184 1.91 1.52 9.80
N ASP A 185 2.41 2.51 9.03
CA ASP A 185 1.74 3.80 8.94
C ASP A 185 0.42 3.82 8.15
N ALA A 186 0.33 3.03 7.09
CA ALA A 186 -0.90 2.98 6.29
C ALA A 186 -1.84 1.86 6.76
N ALA A 187 -1.30 0.70 7.07
CA ALA A 187 -2.10 -0.48 7.36
C ALA A 187 -2.84 -0.43 8.71
N ALA A 188 -2.31 0.28 9.72
CA ALA A 188 -2.98 0.41 11.01
C ALA A 188 -4.15 1.39 10.92
N HIS A 189 -3.98 2.51 10.23
CA HIS A 189 -5.05 3.50 10.03
C HIS A 189 -6.17 2.96 9.12
N GLU A 190 -5.80 2.28 8.01
CA GLU A 190 -6.78 1.64 7.13
C GLU A 190 -7.48 0.46 7.81
N ALA A 191 -6.81 -0.27 8.71
CA ALA A 191 -7.44 -1.36 9.47
C ALA A 191 -8.42 -0.85 10.52
N GLU A 192 -8.13 0.26 11.20
CA GLU A 192 -9.06 0.90 12.13
C GLU A 192 -10.26 1.49 11.40
N GLU A 193 -10.08 2.13 10.25
CA GLU A 193 -11.19 2.61 9.39
C GLU A 193 -12.04 1.45 8.87
N LEU A 194 -11.42 0.32 8.50
CA LEU A 194 -12.12 -0.88 8.06
C LEU A 194 -12.91 -1.55 9.20
N GLU A 195 -12.44 -1.48 10.45
CA GLU A 195 -13.17 -1.99 11.62
C GLU A 195 -14.33 -1.06 12.02
N GLU A 196 -14.18 0.26 11.91
CA GLU A 196 -15.23 1.24 12.22
C GLU A 196 -16.35 1.26 11.15
N GLU A 197 -16.04 1.06 9.87
CA GLU A 197 -17.03 0.96 8.79
C GLU A 197 -17.78 -0.38 8.81
N HIS A 198 -17.30 -1.38 9.52
CA HIS A 198 -17.93 -2.70 9.57
C HIS A 198 -19.07 -2.73 10.59
N GLN A 199 -20.30 -2.51 10.15
CA GLN A 199 -21.49 -2.75 10.97
C GLN A 199 -21.62 -4.26 11.30
N PRO A 200 -21.95 -4.65 12.56
CA PRO A 200 -22.03 -6.04 12.97
C PRO A 200 -23.19 -6.76 12.23
N GLY A 201 -22.85 -7.52 11.23
CA GLY A 201 -23.79 -8.30 10.39
C GLY A 201 -23.24 -8.72 9.04
N GLN A 202 -22.17 -8.13 8.55
CA GLN A 202 -21.52 -8.52 7.30
C GLN A 202 -20.20 -9.27 7.59
N LYS A 203 -20.12 -10.50 7.11
CA LYS A 203 -18.99 -11.41 7.35
C LYS A 203 -17.82 -11.07 6.42
N GLY A 204 -17.00 -10.10 6.82
CA GLY A 204 -15.60 -10.05 6.41
C GLY A 204 -14.78 -10.84 7.43
N THR A 205 -14.06 -11.87 7.03
CA THR A 205 -13.28 -12.66 7.97
C THR A 205 -11.94 -12.00 8.22
N VAL A 206 -11.86 -11.16 9.24
CA VAL A 206 -10.58 -10.74 9.82
C VAL A 206 -10.05 -11.91 10.64
N ARG A 207 -8.93 -12.51 10.24
CA ARG A 207 -8.21 -13.50 11.04
C ARG A 207 -6.98 -12.84 11.65
N ARG A 208 -6.98 -12.71 12.95
CA ARG A 208 -5.81 -12.33 13.77
C ARG A 208 -4.80 -13.46 13.84
#